data_85508c7ee3fb7238e7d3586660c5fe7e
#
_entry.id   85508c7ee3fb7238e7d3586660c5fe7e
#
_cell.length_a   1.000
_cell.length_b   1.000
_cell.length_c   1.000
_cell.angle_alpha   90.00
_cell.angle_beta   90.00
_cell.angle_gamma   90.00
#
_symmetry.space_group_name_H-M   'P 1'
#
loop_
_entity.id
_entity.type
_entity.pdbx_description
1 polymer ?
#
loop_
_entity_poly.entity_id
_entity_poly.type
_entity_poly.pdbx_seq_one_letter_code
_entity_poly.pdbx_strand_id
1 'polypeptide(L)'
;MIKDIIKNLKPSSTLLINEVSNKMEKEGKKVYKFGFGQSPFKVPEDVVAELKNNAHQNSYLPMQGLKELRVAIAKYISSKKKLEYKPENIIVGPGSKELMFLLHILFDGEIILPAPSWVSYAPQAIIGRNKIKWLECSRENNWFPTAEELEK
;
A
#
# COMPACT_ATOMS: atom_id res chain seq x y z
N MET A 1 -24.01 7.00 14.45
CA MET A 1 -22.89 7.41 15.32
C MET A 1 -21.57 6.96 14.74
N ILE A 2 -20.55 7.85 14.70
CA ILE A 2 -19.20 7.51 14.25
C ILE A 2 -18.39 7.01 15.45
N LYS A 3 -17.61 5.94 15.29
CA LYS A 3 -16.74 5.42 16.36
C LYS A 3 -15.72 6.47 16.79
N ASP A 4 -15.44 6.59 18.08
CA ASP A 4 -14.53 7.61 18.63
C ASP A 4 -13.10 7.50 18.07
N ILE A 5 -12.65 6.29 17.82
CA ILE A 5 -11.34 6.03 17.19
C ILE A 5 -11.18 6.72 15.83
N ILE A 6 -12.29 6.95 15.11
CA ILE A 6 -12.26 7.61 13.79
C ILE A 6 -12.22 9.14 13.92
N LYS A 7 -12.79 9.69 14.99
CA LYS A 7 -12.87 11.16 15.18
C LYS A 7 -11.50 11.84 15.27
N ASN A 8 -10.50 11.10 15.73
CA ASN A 8 -9.13 11.59 15.94
C ASN A 8 -8.21 11.35 14.73
N LEU A 9 -8.69 10.67 13.69
CA LEU A 9 -7.91 10.46 12.48
C LEU A 9 -7.84 11.76 11.65
N LYS A 10 -6.63 12.16 11.31
CA LYS A 10 -6.40 13.31 10.43
C LYS A 10 -6.62 12.91 8.96
N PRO A 11 -7.01 13.86 8.09
CA PRO A 11 -7.03 13.64 6.65
C PRO A 11 -5.66 13.19 6.13
N SER A 12 -5.66 12.46 5.02
CA SER A 12 -4.41 12.00 4.39
C SER A 12 -3.56 13.19 3.97
N SER A 13 -2.33 13.27 4.48
CA SER A 13 -1.38 14.34 4.13
C SER A 13 -1.09 14.40 2.62
N THR A 14 -1.08 13.27 1.93
CA THR A 14 -0.86 13.20 0.47
C THR A 14 -2.02 13.82 -0.31
N LEU A 15 -3.26 13.59 0.12
CA LEU A 15 -4.43 14.24 -0.50
C LEU A 15 -4.42 15.74 -0.25
N LEU A 16 -4.15 16.17 0.97
CA LEU A 16 -4.07 17.58 1.33
C LEU A 16 -2.99 18.31 0.51
N ILE A 17 -1.79 17.76 0.40
CA ILE A 17 -0.70 18.33 -0.40
C ILE A 17 -1.11 18.46 -1.87
N ASN A 18 -1.82 17.46 -2.42
CA ASN A 18 -2.29 17.52 -3.79
C ASN A 18 -3.34 18.62 -4.00
N GLU A 19 -4.30 18.75 -3.08
CA GLU A 19 -5.31 19.82 -3.13
C GLU A 19 -4.67 21.21 -3.06
N VAL A 20 -3.71 21.41 -2.14
CA VAL A 20 -2.95 22.66 -2.01
C VAL A 20 -2.16 22.94 -3.29
N SER A 21 -1.48 21.95 -3.85
CA SER A 21 -0.72 22.08 -5.09
C SER A 21 -1.61 22.48 -6.25
N ASN A 22 -2.77 21.84 -6.40
CA ASN A 22 -3.74 22.17 -7.44
C ASN A 22 -4.29 23.60 -7.29
N LYS A 23 -4.53 24.06 -6.05
CA LYS A 23 -4.95 25.43 -5.78
C LYS A 23 -3.88 26.43 -6.19
N MET A 24 -2.63 26.19 -5.82
CA MET A 24 -1.50 27.07 -6.18
C MET A 24 -1.31 27.18 -7.69
N GLU A 25 -1.47 26.09 -8.44
CA GLU A 25 -1.42 26.13 -9.92
C GLU A 25 -2.55 26.98 -10.51
N LYS A 26 -3.77 26.84 -9.98
CA LYS A 26 -4.91 27.69 -10.41
C LYS A 26 -4.69 29.17 -10.12
N GLU A 27 -3.89 29.48 -9.10
CA GLU A 27 -3.45 30.85 -8.79
C GLU A 27 -2.27 31.33 -9.67
N GLY A 28 -1.87 30.57 -10.68
CA GLY A 28 -0.78 30.90 -11.60
C GLY A 28 0.63 30.64 -11.06
N LYS A 29 0.77 29.95 -9.91
CA LYS A 29 2.07 29.63 -9.34
C LYS A 29 2.65 28.39 -10.01
N LYS A 30 3.97 28.38 -10.25
CA LYS A 30 4.69 27.19 -10.72
C LYS A 30 4.87 26.23 -9.55
N VAL A 31 4.31 25.02 -9.66
CA VAL A 31 4.38 23.99 -8.61
C VAL A 31 5.03 22.72 -9.15
N TYR A 32 5.98 22.19 -8.40
CA TYR A 32 6.56 20.87 -8.65
C TYR A 32 5.91 19.85 -7.71
N LYS A 33 5.07 18.96 -8.27
CA LYS A 33 4.27 18.01 -7.49
C LYS A 33 5.04 16.73 -7.18
N PHE A 34 5.44 16.56 -5.93
CA PHE A 34 6.07 15.34 -5.42
C PHE A 34 5.23 14.65 -4.33
N GLY A 35 3.94 15.03 -4.21
CA GLY A 35 3.06 14.51 -3.16
C GLY A 35 2.54 13.11 -3.40
N PHE A 36 2.50 12.63 -4.64
CA PHE A 36 2.08 11.28 -4.99
C PHE A 36 3.22 10.48 -5.61
N GLY A 37 3.37 9.22 -5.18
CA GLY A 37 4.21 8.23 -5.83
C GLY A 37 3.54 7.63 -7.07
N GLN A 38 2.95 8.46 -7.91
CA GLN A 38 2.30 8.02 -9.15
C GLN A 38 3.32 7.88 -10.27
N SER A 39 3.30 6.75 -10.99
CA SER A 39 4.14 6.55 -12.16
C SER A 39 3.85 7.62 -13.23
N PRO A 40 4.87 8.31 -13.78
CA PRO A 40 4.70 9.23 -14.88
C PRO A 40 4.57 8.52 -16.24
N PHE A 41 4.83 7.23 -16.29
CA PHE A 41 4.78 6.43 -17.52
C PHE A 41 3.35 5.99 -17.83
N LYS A 42 3.03 5.93 -19.11
CA LYS A 42 1.77 5.35 -19.58
C LYS A 42 1.71 3.86 -19.24
N VAL A 43 0.50 3.33 -19.10
CA VAL A 43 0.28 1.89 -19.00
C VAL A 43 0.79 1.24 -20.30
N PRO A 44 1.57 0.14 -20.25
CA PRO A 44 2.02 -0.56 -21.45
C PRO A 44 0.85 -0.96 -22.37
N GLU A 45 1.07 -0.89 -23.68
CA GLU A 45 -0.01 -1.09 -24.66
C GLU A 45 -0.58 -2.51 -24.63
N ASP A 46 0.24 -3.51 -24.38
CA ASP A 46 -0.16 -4.91 -24.22
C ASP A 46 -1.12 -5.08 -23.01
N VAL A 47 -0.86 -4.40 -21.91
CA VAL A 47 -1.76 -4.41 -20.74
C VAL A 47 -3.09 -3.73 -21.05
N VAL A 48 -3.06 -2.62 -21.79
CA VAL A 48 -4.28 -1.92 -22.24
C VAL A 48 -5.09 -2.79 -23.19
N ALA A 49 -4.42 -3.48 -24.13
CA ALA A 49 -5.08 -4.38 -25.06
C ALA A 49 -5.73 -5.55 -24.33
N GLU A 50 -5.02 -6.17 -23.38
CA GLU A 50 -5.54 -7.29 -22.60
C GLU A 50 -6.76 -6.90 -21.76
N LEU A 51 -6.75 -5.72 -21.14
CA LEU A 51 -7.91 -5.20 -20.43
C LEU A 51 -9.12 -5.03 -21.37
N LYS A 52 -8.93 -4.48 -22.55
CA LYS A 52 -10.01 -4.31 -23.56
C LYS A 52 -10.58 -5.64 -24.01
N ASN A 53 -9.70 -6.62 -24.27
CA ASN A 53 -10.09 -7.95 -24.73
C ASN A 53 -10.90 -8.73 -23.68
N ASN A 54 -10.68 -8.44 -22.40
CA ASN A 54 -11.31 -9.13 -21.29
C ASN A 54 -12.37 -8.30 -20.55
N ALA A 55 -12.65 -7.07 -20.98
CA ALA A 55 -13.61 -6.17 -20.33
C ALA A 55 -15.04 -6.71 -20.26
N HIS A 56 -15.39 -7.69 -21.10
CA HIS A 56 -16.70 -8.35 -21.13
C HIS A 56 -16.87 -9.41 -20.04
N GLN A 57 -15.79 -9.82 -19.38
CA GLN A 57 -15.84 -10.85 -18.33
C GLN A 57 -16.46 -10.27 -17.05
N ASN A 58 -17.56 -10.88 -16.60
CA ASN A 58 -18.32 -10.41 -15.45
C ASN A 58 -18.56 -11.49 -14.38
N SER A 59 -17.88 -12.63 -14.48
CA SER A 59 -18.02 -13.72 -13.51
C SER A 59 -17.31 -13.40 -12.20
N TYR A 60 -17.88 -13.86 -11.08
CA TYR A 60 -17.19 -13.81 -9.80
C TYR A 60 -15.92 -14.66 -9.82
N LEU A 61 -14.86 -14.12 -9.28
CA LEU A 61 -13.60 -14.83 -9.10
C LEU A 61 -13.55 -15.52 -7.71
N PRO A 62 -12.67 -16.52 -7.54
CA PRO A 62 -12.38 -17.04 -6.20
C PRO A 62 -11.91 -15.95 -5.25
N MET A 63 -12.22 -16.08 -3.95
CA MET A 63 -11.85 -15.08 -2.93
C MET A 63 -10.37 -14.71 -2.93
N GLN A 64 -9.49 -15.65 -3.24
CA GLN A 64 -8.05 -15.40 -3.34
C GLN A 64 -7.61 -14.72 -4.65
N GLY A 65 -8.53 -14.53 -5.58
CA GLY A 65 -8.25 -14.01 -6.92
C GLY A 65 -8.02 -15.09 -7.96
N LEU A 66 -7.88 -14.67 -9.22
CA LEU A 66 -7.70 -15.52 -10.38
C LEU A 66 -6.51 -16.48 -10.20
N LYS A 67 -6.73 -17.77 -10.36
CA LYS A 67 -5.71 -18.82 -10.13
C LYS A 67 -4.49 -18.63 -11.02
N GLU A 68 -4.70 -18.36 -12.29
CA GLU A 68 -3.63 -18.15 -13.27
C GLU A 68 -2.74 -16.97 -12.90
N LEU A 69 -3.33 -15.88 -12.39
CA LEU A 69 -2.60 -14.72 -11.91
C LEU A 69 -1.78 -15.07 -10.66
N ARG A 70 -2.36 -15.80 -9.71
CA ARG A 70 -1.65 -16.24 -8.50
C ARG A 70 -0.46 -17.15 -8.83
N VAL A 71 -0.62 -18.05 -9.80
CA VAL A 71 0.47 -18.91 -10.30
C VAL A 71 1.59 -18.05 -10.91
N ALA A 72 1.24 -17.08 -11.76
CA ALA A 72 2.20 -16.19 -12.39
C ALA A 72 2.96 -15.35 -11.36
N ILE A 73 2.25 -14.79 -10.37
CA ILE A 73 2.87 -14.00 -9.28
C ILE A 73 3.80 -14.88 -8.44
N ALA A 74 3.36 -16.06 -8.04
CA ALA A 74 4.18 -16.98 -7.24
C ALA A 74 5.48 -17.33 -7.97
N LYS A 75 5.41 -17.68 -9.25
CA LYS A 75 6.57 -17.96 -10.09
C LYS A 75 7.51 -16.76 -10.20
N TYR A 76 6.96 -15.56 -10.44
CA TYR A 76 7.74 -14.33 -10.57
C TYR A 76 8.48 -14.00 -9.25
N ILE A 77 7.78 -14.04 -8.11
CA ILE A 77 8.39 -13.73 -6.81
C ILE A 77 9.45 -14.77 -6.46
N SER A 78 9.16 -16.06 -6.68
CA SER A 78 10.14 -17.15 -6.43
C SER A 78 11.43 -16.93 -7.20
N SER A 79 11.33 -16.54 -8.49
CA SER A 79 12.52 -16.26 -9.30
C SER A 79 13.34 -15.06 -8.81
N LYS A 80 12.69 -14.04 -8.24
CA LYS A 80 13.35 -12.82 -7.75
C LYS A 80 13.94 -12.98 -6.36
N LYS A 81 13.27 -13.72 -5.48
CA LYS A 81 13.64 -13.79 -4.05
C LYS A 81 14.45 -15.04 -3.70
N LYS A 82 14.66 -15.97 -4.65
CA LYS A 82 15.30 -17.29 -4.42
C LYS A 82 14.62 -18.09 -3.29
N LEU A 83 13.31 -17.91 -3.15
CA LEU A 83 12.44 -18.61 -2.21
C LEU A 83 11.30 -19.25 -3.00
N GLU A 84 10.84 -20.43 -2.58
CA GLU A 84 9.70 -21.07 -3.22
C GLU A 84 8.39 -20.48 -2.67
N TYR A 85 7.62 -19.85 -3.55
CA TYR A 85 6.25 -19.42 -3.28
C TYR A 85 5.28 -20.25 -4.10
N LYS A 86 4.18 -20.64 -3.48
CA LYS A 86 3.08 -21.39 -4.10
C LYS A 86 1.90 -20.45 -4.35
N PRO A 87 0.99 -20.79 -5.29
CA PRO A 87 -0.22 -19.99 -5.53
C PRO A 87 -1.09 -19.79 -4.29
N GLU A 88 -1.03 -20.73 -3.34
CA GLU A 88 -1.74 -20.68 -2.06
C GLU A 88 -1.20 -19.60 -1.11
N ASN A 89 0.03 -19.14 -1.33
CA ASN A 89 0.63 -18.04 -0.57
C ASN A 89 0.27 -16.66 -1.14
N ILE A 90 -0.53 -16.61 -2.22
CA ILE A 90 -0.88 -15.37 -2.92
C ILE A 90 -2.36 -15.06 -2.78
N ILE A 91 -2.64 -13.84 -2.38
CA ILE A 91 -3.99 -13.25 -2.40
C ILE A 91 -3.94 -12.02 -3.29
N VAL A 92 -4.91 -11.92 -4.20
CA VAL A 92 -5.07 -10.78 -5.10
C VAL A 92 -6.31 -10.00 -4.70
N GLY A 93 -6.19 -8.70 -4.57
CA GLY A 93 -7.29 -7.80 -4.22
C GLY A 93 -7.16 -6.46 -4.95
N PRO A 94 -8.09 -5.53 -4.76
CA PRO A 94 -8.11 -4.23 -5.44
C PRO A 94 -7.03 -3.27 -4.89
N GLY A 95 -5.82 -3.75 -4.84
CA GLY A 95 -4.62 -3.05 -4.36
C GLY A 95 -4.14 -3.52 -2.99
N SER A 96 -2.82 -3.48 -2.79
CA SER A 96 -2.16 -3.90 -1.55
C SER A 96 -2.61 -3.09 -0.32
N LYS A 97 -3.06 -1.87 -0.51
CA LYS A 97 -3.57 -1.02 0.58
C LYS A 97 -4.77 -1.64 1.29
N GLU A 98 -5.72 -2.18 0.53
CA GLU A 98 -6.89 -2.85 1.08
C GLU A 98 -6.50 -4.15 1.77
N LEU A 99 -5.67 -4.97 1.12
CA LEU A 99 -5.19 -6.23 1.70
C LEU A 99 -4.45 -6.01 3.02
N MET A 100 -3.62 -4.98 3.11
CA MET A 100 -2.94 -4.61 4.35
C MET A 100 -3.92 -4.14 5.43
N PHE A 101 -4.95 -3.39 5.05
CA PHE A 101 -6.01 -2.99 5.99
C PHE A 101 -6.74 -4.20 6.57
N LEU A 102 -7.08 -5.18 5.72
CA LEU A 102 -7.69 -6.43 6.18
C LEU A 102 -6.77 -7.21 7.13
N LEU A 103 -5.46 -7.27 6.85
CA LEU A 103 -4.50 -7.86 7.77
C LEU A 103 -4.49 -7.15 9.13
N HIS A 104 -4.51 -5.83 9.16
CA HIS A 104 -4.57 -5.07 10.42
C HIS A 104 -5.85 -5.33 11.22
N ILE A 105 -6.97 -5.61 10.55
CA ILE A 105 -8.24 -5.98 11.22
C ILE A 105 -8.18 -7.40 11.79
N LEU A 106 -7.53 -8.32 11.07
CA LEU A 106 -7.44 -9.74 11.46
C LEU A 106 -6.37 -10.01 12.51
N PHE A 107 -5.33 -9.18 12.55
CA PHE A 107 -4.21 -9.33 13.47
C PHE A 107 -4.51 -8.64 14.81
N ASP A 108 -4.24 -9.33 15.89
CA ASP A 108 -4.30 -8.78 17.26
C ASP A 108 -2.89 -8.76 17.85
N GLY A 109 -2.33 -7.58 18.01
CA GLY A 109 -0.97 -7.44 18.51
C GLY A 109 -0.38 -6.05 18.35
N GLU A 110 0.94 -6.00 18.43
CA GLU A 110 1.73 -4.78 18.25
C GLU A 110 2.31 -4.72 16.84
N ILE A 111 2.19 -3.56 16.20
CA ILE A 111 2.72 -3.29 14.86
C ILE A 111 3.87 -2.32 14.99
N ILE A 112 5.05 -2.75 14.56
CA ILE A 112 6.24 -1.91 14.49
C ILE A 112 6.22 -1.16 13.16
N LEU A 113 6.26 0.17 13.22
CA LEU A 113 6.29 1.04 12.06
C LEU A 113 7.62 1.80 11.99
N PRO A 114 8.47 1.53 10.99
CA PRO A 114 9.64 2.36 10.74
C PRO A 114 9.24 3.80 10.40
N ALA A 115 9.96 4.79 10.92
CA ALA A 115 9.76 6.19 10.60
C ALA A 115 11.01 6.76 9.90
N PRO A 116 10.85 7.38 8.71
CA PRO A 116 9.60 7.69 8.02
C PRO A 116 8.98 6.47 7.30
N SER A 117 7.65 6.44 7.19
CA SER A 117 6.93 5.41 6.46
C SER A 117 5.68 5.95 5.77
N TRP A 118 5.03 5.12 4.98
CA TRP A 118 3.83 5.52 4.27
C TRP A 118 2.69 5.92 5.22
N VAL A 119 2.07 7.05 4.92
CA VAL A 119 1.05 7.71 5.75
C VAL A 119 -0.19 6.86 6.08
N SER A 120 -0.43 5.77 5.36
CA SER A 120 -1.60 4.91 5.58
C SER A 120 -1.38 3.82 6.63
N TYR A 121 -0.15 3.47 6.99
CA TYR A 121 0.11 2.35 7.91
C TYR A 121 -0.45 2.62 9.31
N ALA A 122 -0.11 3.76 9.90
CA ALA A 122 -0.58 4.09 11.24
C ALA A 122 -2.11 4.22 11.33
N PRO A 123 -2.82 4.95 10.43
CA PRO A 123 -4.27 4.98 10.44
C PRO A 123 -4.93 3.60 10.32
N GLN A 124 -4.38 2.71 9.48
CA GLN A 124 -4.90 1.34 9.35
C GLN A 124 -4.73 0.54 10.64
N ALA A 125 -3.56 0.60 11.26
CA ALA A 125 -3.29 -0.05 12.53
C ALA A 125 -4.21 0.48 13.65
N ILE A 126 -4.42 1.80 13.72
CA ILE A 126 -5.34 2.43 14.69
C ILE A 126 -6.77 1.93 14.49
N ILE A 127 -7.28 1.88 13.25
CA ILE A 127 -8.62 1.39 12.95
C ILE A 127 -8.74 -0.10 13.31
N GLY A 128 -7.69 -0.90 13.05
CA GLY A 128 -7.58 -2.30 13.47
C GLY A 128 -7.44 -2.49 14.99
N ARG A 129 -7.30 -1.39 15.77
CA ARG A 129 -7.06 -1.39 17.22
C ARG A 129 -5.75 -2.05 17.63
N ASN A 130 -4.79 -2.11 16.74
CA ASN A 130 -3.46 -2.59 17.02
C ASN A 130 -2.65 -1.52 17.77
N LYS A 131 -1.80 -1.96 18.67
CA LYS A 131 -0.79 -1.08 19.27
C LYS A 131 0.28 -0.74 18.24
N ILE A 132 0.76 0.49 18.24
CA ILE A 132 1.82 0.94 17.34
C ILE A 132 3.05 1.25 18.17
N LYS A 133 4.17 0.63 17.79
CA LYS A 133 5.50 0.99 18.24
C LYS A 133 6.23 1.65 17.06
N TRP A 134 6.60 2.90 17.23
CA TRP A 134 7.40 3.61 16.24
C TRP A 134 8.86 3.24 16.40
N LEU A 135 9.53 3.00 15.28
CA LEU A 135 10.94 2.73 15.19
C LEU A 135 11.59 3.83 14.35
N GLU A 136 12.34 4.71 14.98
CA GLU A 136 13.02 5.78 14.26
C GLU A 136 14.17 5.20 13.43
N CYS A 137 14.18 5.52 12.15
CA CYS A 137 15.21 5.11 11.22
C CYS A 137 16.04 6.32 10.77
N SER A 138 17.33 6.13 10.59
CA SER A 138 18.26 7.19 10.24
C SER A 138 18.74 7.10 8.80
N ARG A 139 19.26 8.21 8.27
CA ARG A 139 19.87 8.29 6.96
C ARG A 139 21.11 7.40 6.85
N GLU A 140 21.86 7.27 7.94
CA GLU A 140 23.08 6.46 8.03
C GLU A 140 22.80 4.99 7.73
N ASN A 141 21.60 4.52 8.10
CA ASN A 141 21.12 3.16 7.86
C ASN A 141 20.19 3.06 6.62
N ASN A 142 20.29 4.01 5.68
CA ASN A 142 19.45 4.06 4.49
C ASN A 142 17.93 4.02 4.81
N TRP A 143 17.52 4.59 5.94
CA TRP A 143 16.15 4.60 6.43
C TRP A 143 15.57 3.21 6.71
N PHE A 144 16.43 2.22 7.01
CA PHE A 144 16.04 0.90 7.48
C PHE A 144 16.44 0.71 8.94
N PRO A 145 15.62 0.00 9.72
CA PRO A 145 15.95 -0.32 11.10
C PRO A 145 17.13 -1.31 11.16
N THR A 146 17.96 -1.17 12.18
CA THR A 146 18.99 -2.18 12.53
C THR A 146 18.40 -3.26 13.41
N ALA A 147 19.13 -4.36 13.58
CA ALA A 147 18.73 -5.45 14.48
C ALA A 147 18.67 -4.94 15.93
N GLU A 148 19.66 -4.15 16.37
CA GLU A 148 19.73 -3.58 17.71
C GLU A 148 18.57 -2.62 18.01
N GLU A 149 18.07 -1.89 16.99
CA GLU A 149 16.90 -1.02 17.13
C GLU A 149 15.60 -1.82 17.25
N LEU A 150 15.53 -2.99 16.62
CA LEU A 150 14.37 -3.90 16.70
C LEU A 150 14.31 -4.67 18.03
N GLU A 151 15.45 -4.91 18.67
CA GLU A 151 15.53 -5.62 19.96
C GLU A 151 15.17 -4.77 21.18
N LYS A 152 15.11 -3.44 21.03
CA LYS A 152 14.70 -2.48 22.07
C LYS A 152 13.18 -2.35 22.18
#